data_22efc4a3efb2fa9ac217d70c14be1a15
#
_entry.id   22efc4a3efb2fa9ac217d70c14be1a15
#
_cell.length_a   1.000
_cell.length_b   1.000
_cell.length_c   1.000
_cell.angle_alpha   90.00
_cell.angle_beta   90.00
_cell.angle_gamma   90.00
#
_symmetry.space_group_name_H-M   'P 1'
#
loop_
_entity.id
_entity.type
_entity.pdbx_description
1 polymer ?
#
loop_
_entity_poly.entity_id
_entity_poly.type
_entity_poly.pdbx_seq_one_letter_code
_entity_poly.pdbx_strand_id
1 'polypeptide(L)'
;MELKFYFVRHGKTLFNLKGRMQGWCDSPLLDEGIQQAENVASALRNVPFNRAYCSTSERAWDTAKEICKYHDIPLILTKGLKEFSFGSLDGARKEEVLNSPFFDDWSSEGGETNSGFAQRVRTTMQSIVEESHDGDTILLVSHGAYAVRILEILFGVNLDDYVNRCKEQNRWLMPNTGMLMFHYKDGEFFLDQEPIDVNEYRQLYHPKTIDIYLMRHGETRFNIQERMQGRCDSPLTEKGIQEAKEAAEKLKDIHFSTIYVSTSERARDTAEIVAQYHPGNIVYTKKICEVSYGDLEGLTFKEADPSSKRFMDTHYGDVGGEEHSDVTKRIYSIFQEIYDTHQDQDTVLLVSHGDFYLVCLEALFGLKKEDIFQEASELGVHPVPNCGISHFRMTSNQYELIQKMSD
;
A
#
# COMPACT_ATOMS: atom_id res chain seq x y z
N MET A 1 -32.68 17.21 -2.76
CA MET A 1 -31.43 17.01 -3.49
C MET A 1 -30.48 16.30 -2.55
N GLU A 2 -29.87 15.20 -3.03
CA GLU A 2 -28.91 14.43 -2.27
C GLU A 2 -27.58 14.32 -3.08
N LEU A 3 -26.45 14.67 -2.45
CA LEU A 3 -25.11 14.64 -3.07
C LEU A 3 -24.16 13.87 -2.16
N LYS A 4 -23.22 13.14 -2.75
CA LYS A 4 -22.14 12.43 -2.01
C LYS A 4 -20.81 13.11 -2.28
N PHE A 5 -19.99 13.24 -1.24
CA PHE A 5 -18.69 13.89 -1.32
C PHE A 5 -17.60 12.96 -0.80
N TYR A 6 -16.54 12.83 -1.58
CA TYR A 6 -15.27 12.22 -1.20
C TYR A 6 -14.22 13.32 -1.15
N PHE A 7 -13.76 13.63 0.03
CA PHE A 7 -12.68 14.60 0.22
C PHE A 7 -11.37 13.86 0.38
N VAL A 8 -10.35 14.27 -0.37
CA VAL A 8 -9.00 13.70 -0.34
C VAL A 8 -7.98 14.81 -0.08
N ARG A 9 -7.11 14.60 0.91
CA ARG A 9 -5.94 15.46 1.12
C ARG A 9 -4.87 15.14 0.07
N HIS A 10 -4.10 16.14 -0.37
CA HIS A 10 -2.96 15.94 -1.27
C HIS A 10 -1.91 14.96 -0.73
N GLY A 11 -1.14 14.33 -1.63
CA GLY A 11 -0.03 13.45 -1.33
C GLY A 11 1.13 14.14 -0.60
N LYS A 12 2.09 13.36 -0.09
CA LYS A 12 3.25 13.87 0.65
C LYS A 12 4.13 14.77 -0.21
N THR A 13 4.47 15.94 0.33
CA THR A 13 5.26 16.96 -0.35
C THR A 13 6.65 17.13 0.28
N LEU A 14 7.54 17.83 -0.42
CA LEU A 14 8.84 18.21 0.11
C LEU A 14 8.72 19.01 1.43
N PHE A 15 7.71 19.90 1.56
CA PHE A 15 7.49 20.66 2.80
C PHE A 15 6.95 19.79 3.92
N ASN A 16 6.15 18.75 3.63
CA ASN A 16 5.77 17.77 4.64
C ASN A 16 7.00 17.05 5.21
N LEU A 17 7.93 16.61 4.33
CA LEU A 17 9.18 15.98 4.73
C LEU A 17 10.07 16.90 5.58
N LYS A 18 10.13 18.20 5.21
CA LYS A 18 10.94 19.21 5.91
C LYS A 18 10.25 19.83 7.12
N GLY A 19 9.07 19.37 7.52
CA GLY A 19 8.32 19.92 8.65
C GLY A 19 7.95 21.40 8.49
N ARG A 20 7.65 21.89 7.26
CA ARG A 20 7.30 23.28 7.01
C ARG A 20 5.80 23.51 6.92
N MET A 21 5.36 24.70 7.32
CA MET A 21 4.00 25.19 7.12
C MET A 21 3.73 25.34 5.61
N GLN A 22 2.54 24.96 5.15
CA GLN A 22 2.26 24.88 3.72
C GLN A 22 0.90 25.49 3.34
N GLY A 23 0.55 26.61 3.91
CA GLY A 23 -0.70 27.30 3.60
C GLY A 23 -0.91 27.59 2.11
N TRP A 24 -0.76 28.84 1.71
CA TRP A 24 -0.89 29.25 0.31
C TRP A 24 0.37 29.14 -0.53
N CYS A 25 1.53 28.98 0.10
CA CYS A 25 2.75 28.60 -0.61
C CYS A 25 2.67 27.14 -1.09
N ASP A 26 3.54 26.74 -1.99
CA ASP A 26 3.52 25.39 -2.57
C ASP A 26 4.89 24.70 -2.53
N SER A 27 4.88 23.39 -2.62
CA SER A 27 6.05 22.55 -2.86
C SER A 27 5.62 21.26 -3.57
N PRO A 28 6.49 20.67 -4.42
CA PRO A 28 6.13 19.51 -5.23
C PRO A 28 5.83 18.29 -4.37
N LEU A 29 5.05 17.37 -4.92
CA LEU A 29 4.92 16.02 -4.41
C LEU A 29 6.27 15.31 -4.44
N LEU A 30 6.54 14.49 -3.46
CA LEU A 30 7.62 13.50 -3.50
C LEU A 30 7.15 12.26 -4.29
N ASP A 31 8.10 11.42 -4.73
CA ASP A 31 7.76 10.12 -5.35
C ASP A 31 6.82 9.30 -4.45
N GLU A 32 7.06 9.31 -3.13
CA GLU A 32 6.16 8.71 -2.14
C GLU A 32 4.76 9.34 -2.19
N GLY A 33 4.66 10.66 -2.39
CA GLY A 33 3.39 11.37 -2.48
C GLY A 33 2.62 11.03 -3.76
N ILE A 34 3.32 10.83 -4.86
CA ILE A 34 2.74 10.35 -6.13
C ILE A 34 2.22 8.92 -5.94
N GLN A 35 3.01 8.03 -5.34
CA GLN A 35 2.60 6.67 -5.05
C GLN A 35 1.37 6.61 -4.10
N GLN A 36 1.30 7.50 -3.11
CA GLN A 36 0.13 7.64 -2.25
C GLN A 36 -1.12 8.04 -3.06
N ALA A 37 -0.98 8.97 -4.01
CA ALA A 37 -2.07 9.41 -4.87
C ALA A 37 -2.54 8.27 -5.81
N GLU A 38 -1.61 7.49 -6.38
CA GLU A 38 -1.92 6.30 -7.19
C GLU A 38 -2.68 5.23 -6.37
N ASN A 39 -2.30 5.01 -5.11
CA ASN A 39 -2.98 4.07 -4.22
C ASN A 39 -4.44 4.48 -3.94
N VAL A 40 -4.70 5.78 -3.73
CA VAL A 40 -6.07 6.31 -3.59
C VAL A 40 -6.82 6.21 -4.92
N ALA A 41 -6.16 6.54 -6.04
CA ALA A 41 -6.75 6.41 -7.37
C ALA A 41 -7.24 4.98 -7.64
N SER A 42 -6.42 3.99 -7.30
CA SER A 42 -6.79 2.58 -7.38
C SER A 42 -7.99 2.23 -6.49
N ALA A 43 -8.00 2.69 -5.23
CA ALA A 43 -9.09 2.42 -4.29
C ALA A 43 -10.42 3.06 -4.71
N LEU A 44 -10.37 4.23 -5.35
CA LEU A 44 -11.54 4.98 -5.78
C LEU A 44 -11.95 4.70 -7.24
N ARG A 45 -11.24 3.86 -7.98
CA ARG A 45 -11.43 3.64 -9.44
C ARG A 45 -12.85 3.28 -9.86
N ASN A 46 -13.60 2.61 -8.99
CA ASN A 46 -14.97 2.16 -9.25
C ASN A 46 -16.04 3.08 -8.63
N VAL A 47 -15.64 4.16 -7.95
CA VAL A 47 -16.60 5.17 -7.45
C VAL A 47 -17.11 5.97 -8.63
N PRO A 48 -18.44 6.06 -8.83
CA PRO A 48 -19.02 6.75 -10.00
C PRO A 48 -19.02 8.27 -9.82
N PHE A 49 -17.85 8.89 -9.83
CA PHE A 49 -17.77 10.35 -9.75
C PHE A 49 -18.40 11.02 -10.98
N ASN A 50 -19.10 12.11 -10.76
CA ASN A 50 -19.71 12.94 -11.80
C ASN A 50 -18.82 14.15 -12.11
N ARG A 51 -18.07 14.65 -11.12
CA ARG A 51 -17.12 15.75 -11.26
C ARG A 51 -16.12 15.79 -10.12
N ALA A 52 -15.02 16.47 -10.34
CA ALA A 52 -14.00 16.72 -9.33
C ALA A 52 -13.72 18.20 -9.19
N TYR A 53 -13.63 18.68 -7.96
CA TYR A 53 -13.15 20.01 -7.62
C TYR A 53 -11.81 19.90 -6.91
N CYS A 54 -10.87 20.75 -7.26
CA CYS A 54 -9.52 20.72 -6.72
C CYS A 54 -9.05 22.10 -6.31
N SER A 55 -8.29 22.18 -5.22
CA SER A 55 -7.50 23.38 -4.87
C SER A 55 -6.61 23.79 -6.03
N THR A 56 -6.37 25.09 -6.18
CA THR A 56 -5.45 25.66 -7.18
C THR A 56 -3.98 25.44 -6.83
N SER A 57 -3.64 24.83 -5.69
CA SER A 57 -2.25 24.50 -5.32
C SER A 57 -1.78 23.29 -6.13
N GLU A 58 -0.52 23.34 -6.65
CA GLU A 58 0.04 22.30 -7.54
C GLU A 58 0.01 20.90 -6.89
N ARG A 59 0.38 20.80 -5.60
CA ARG A 59 0.32 19.52 -4.86
C ARG A 59 -1.06 18.85 -4.85
N ALA A 60 -2.12 19.67 -4.75
CA ALA A 60 -3.50 19.15 -4.79
C ALA A 60 -3.92 18.83 -6.22
N TRP A 61 -3.53 19.65 -7.18
CA TRP A 61 -3.74 19.42 -8.60
C TRP A 61 -3.10 18.13 -9.08
N ASP A 62 -1.81 17.89 -8.73
CA ASP A 62 -1.11 16.67 -9.13
C ASP A 62 -1.76 15.42 -8.51
N THR A 63 -2.15 15.49 -7.23
CA THR A 63 -2.92 14.42 -6.58
C THR A 63 -4.26 14.18 -7.29
N ALA A 64 -5.00 15.24 -7.65
CA ALA A 64 -6.28 15.12 -8.33
C ALA A 64 -6.13 14.50 -9.73
N LYS A 65 -5.09 14.86 -10.47
CA LYS A 65 -4.80 14.26 -11.79
C LYS A 65 -4.57 12.75 -11.69
N GLU A 66 -3.82 12.30 -10.68
CA GLU A 66 -3.61 10.87 -10.46
C GLU A 66 -4.94 10.13 -10.20
N ILE A 67 -5.79 10.68 -9.33
CA ILE A 67 -7.09 10.07 -9.01
C ILE A 67 -8.00 10.06 -10.25
N CYS A 68 -8.05 11.17 -10.99
CA CYS A 68 -8.91 11.30 -12.16
C CYS A 68 -8.47 10.48 -13.39
N LYS A 69 -7.29 9.81 -13.38
CA LYS A 69 -6.86 8.92 -14.48
C LYS A 69 -7.86 7.81 -14.81
N TYR A 70 -8.64 7.37 -13.83
CA TYR A 70 -9.64 6.32 -13.97
C TYR A 70 -11.06 6.83 -14.22
N HIS A 71 -11.23 8.16 -14.32
CA HIS A 71 -12.53 8.81 -14.40
C HIS A 71 -12.56 9.82 -15.54
N ASP A 72 -13.51 9.65 -16.47
CA ASP A 72 -13.76 10.64 -17.54
C ASP A 72 -14.74 11.71 -17.03
N ILE A 73 -14.23 12.61 -16.18
CA ILE A 73 -15.02 13.64 -15.50
C ILE A 73 -14.36 15.01 -15.57
N PRO A 74 -15.13 16.11 -15.49
CA PRO A 74 -14.56 17.45 -15.34
C PRO A 74 -13.75 17.59 -14.05
N LEU A 75 -12.49 18.10 -14.16
CA LEU A 75 -11.66 18.51 -13.02
C LEU A 75 -11.62 20.04 -12.95
N ILE A 76 -12.27 20.62 -11.96
CA ILE A 76 -12.51 22.05 -11.80
C ILE A 76 -11.60 22.60 -10.71
N LEU A 77 -10.78 23.60 -11.05
CA LEU A 77 -9.92 24.29 -10.09
C LEU A 77 -10.67 25.39 -9.38
N THR A 78 -10.62 25.42 -8.05
CA THR A 78 -11.22 26.49 -7.26
C THR A 78 -10.28 26.99 -6.13
N LYS A 79 -10.17 28.31 -6.01
CA LYS A 79 -9.46 28.93 -4.89
C LYS A 79 -10.15 28.69 -3.55
N GLY A 80 -11.44 28.40 -3.58
CA GLY A 80 -12.23 28.10 -2.37
C GLY A 80 -11.74 26.87 -1.62
N LEU A 81 -11.08 25.91 -2.30
CA LEU A 81 -10.49 24.72 -1.70
C LEU A 81 -9.01 24.86 -1.30
N LYS A 82 -8.40 26.08 -1.37
CA LYS A 82 -7.04 26.31 -0.88
C LYS A 82 -6.95 26.05 0.63
N GLU A 83 -5.72 25.66 1.06
CA GLU A 83 -5.41 25.50 2.49
C GLU A 83 -5.69 26.80 3.27
N PHE A 84 -5.76 26.72 4.58
CA PHE A 84 -5.75 27.85 5.47
C PHE A 84 -4.50 28.70 5.20
N SER A 85 -4.67 30.02 5.05
CA SER A 85 -3.54 30.93 4.82
C SER A 85 -2.88 31.26 6.16
N PHE A 86 -1.61 30.95 6.29
CA PHE A 86 -0.80 31.29 7.48
C PHE A 86 -0.05 32.64 7.32
N GLY A 87 -0.29 33.35 6.21
CA GLY A 87 0.33 34.66 5.96
C GLY A 87 1.86 34.57 5.84
N SER A 88 2.57 35.40 6.60
CA SER A 88 4.05 35.45 6.62
C SER A 88 4.69 34.14 7.12
N LEU A 89 3.94 33.26 7.77
CA LEU A 89 4.42 31.97 8.27
C LEU A 89 4.35 30.85 7.23
N ASP A 90 3.82 31.10 6.03
CA ASP A 90 3.88 30.17 4.93
C ASP A 90 5.35 29.85 4.58
N GLY A 91 5.74 28.56 4.68
CA GLY A 91 7.11 28.09 4.49
C GLY A 91 7.98 28.04 5.77
N ALA A 92 7.55 28.64 6.88
CA ALA A 92 8.24 28.56 8.16
C ALA A 92 8.30 27.11 8.70
N ARG A 93 9.24 26.82 9.58
CA ARG A 93 9.32 25.53 10.25
C ARG A 93 8.20 25.41 11.28
N LYS A 94 7.52 24.29 11.32
CA LYS A 94 6.45 24.04 12.29
C LYS A 94 6.92 24.17 13.73
N GLU A 95 8.14 23.73 14.04
CA GLU A 95 8.76 23.81 15.36
C GLU A 95 8.94 25.26 15.86
N GLU A 96 9.11 26.20 14.94
CA GLU A 96 9.30 27.63 15.24
C GLU A 96 7.95 28.34 15.49
N VAL A 97 6.86 27.78 14.97
CA VAL A 97 5.53 28.40 14.95
C VAL A 97 4.59 27.78 16.00
N LEU A 98 4.74 26.49 16.31
CA LEU A 98 3.77 25.71 17.08
C LEU A 98 3.91 25.81 18.61
N ASN A 99 4.19 27.00 19.14
CA ASN A 99 3.80 27.31 20.53
C ASN A 99 2.32 27.67 20.66
N SER A 100 1.59 27.69 19.55
CA SER A 100 0.17 28.04 19.43
C SER A 100 -0.64 26.86 18.89
N PRO A 101 -1.88 26.64 19.31
CA PRO A 101 -2.74 25.61 18.72
C PRO A 101 -2.83 25.79 17.20
N PHE A 102 -2.73 24.69 16.47
CA PHE A 102 -2.75 24.65 14.98
C PHE A 102 -3.98 25.36 14.35
N PHE A 103 -5.00 25.65 15.15
CA PHE A 103 -6.28 26.23 14.73
C PHE A 103 -6.45 27.68 15.14
N ASP A 104 -5.38 28.40 15.52
CA ASP A 104 -5.43 29.82 15.88
C ASP A 104 -5.75 30.72 14.69
N ASP A 105 -6.12 31.96 15.01
CA ASP A 105 -6.31 33.03 14.03
C ASP A 105 -4.96 33.59 13.58
N TRP A 106 -4.68 33.55 12.30
CA TRP A 106 -3.40 33.98 11.71
C TRP A 106 -3.46 35.37 11.07
N SER A 107 -4.49 36.15 11.40
CA SER A 107 -4.64 37.50 10.84
C SER A 107 -3.53 38.46 11.22
N SER A 108 -2.93 38.30 12.40
CA SER A 108 -1.74 39.08 12.82
C SER A 108 -0.54 38.89 11.90
N GLU A 109 -0.46 37.71 11.26
CA GLU A 109 0.59 37.33 10.31
C GLU A 109 0.20 37.63 8.84
N GLY A 110 -0.92 38.31 8.61
CA GLY A 110 -1.45 38.55 7.27
C GLY A 110 -2.12 37.32 6.65
N GLY A 111 -2.40 36.29 7.46
CA GLY A 111 -3.15 35.11 7.07
C GLY A 111 -4.66 35.28 7.19
N GLU A 112 -5.40 34.17 7.09
CA GLU A 112 -6.85 34.21 7.25
C GLU A 112 -7.28 34.26 8.73
N THR A 113 -8.38 34.93 8.98
CA THR A 113 -9.13 34.80 10.24
C THR A 113 -9.92 33.48 10.25
N ASN A 114 -10.19 32.95 11.43
CA ASN A 114 -11.06 31.76 11.58
C ASN A 114 -12.44 32.00 10.95
N SER A 115 -13.01 33.18 11.14
CA SER A 115 -14.32 33.54 10.55
C SER A 115 -14.26 33.67 9.02
N GLY A 116 -13.19 34.28 8.49
CA GLY A 116 -12.98 34.42 7.05
C GLY A 116 -12.83 33.06 6.36
N PHE A 117 -12.05 32.18 6.96
CA PHE A 117 -11.90 30.81 6.49
C PHE A 117 -13.24 30.04 6.53
N ALA A 118 -13.97 30.09 7.64
CA ALA A 118 -15.27 29.46 7.75
C ALA A 118 -16.27 29.97 6.71
N GLN A 119 -16.27 31.28 6.44
CA GLN A 119 -17.10 31.87 5.37
C GLN A 119 -16.68 31.35 3.99
N ARG A 120 -15.39 31.28 3.70
CA ARG A 120 -14.86 30.70 2.43
C ARG A 120 -15.28 29.26 2.24
N VAL A 121 -15.17 28.44 3.28
CA VAL A 121 -15.63 27.03 3.24
C VAL A 121 -17.12 26.96 2.91
N ARG A 122 -17.98 27.67 3.66
CA ARG A 122 -19.43 27.64 3.44
C ARG A 122 -19.83 28.13 2.05
N THR A 123 -19.23 29.24 1.60
CA THR A 123 -19.52 29.78 0.26
C THR A 123 -19.06 28.80 -0.84
N THR A 124 -17.89 28.18 -0.68
CA THR A 124 -17.36 27.21 -1.65
C THR A 124 -18.26 25.98 -1.74
N MET A 125 -18.62 25.41 -0.59
CA MET A 125 -19.49 24.22 -0.57
C MET A 125 -20.88 24.51 -1.10
N GLN A 126 -21.45 25.68 -0.80
CA GLN A 126 -22.73 26.10 -1.34
C GLN A 126 -22.69 26.27 -2.88
N SER A 127 -21.62 26.87 -3.41
CA SER A 127 -21.44 27.00 -4.87
C SER A 127 -21.36 25.63 -5.55
N ILE A 128 -20.62 24.68 -4.96
CA ILE A 128 -20.51 23.31 -5.48
C ILE A 128 -21.90 22.61 -5.47
N VAL A 129 -22.67 22.80 -4.41
CA VAL A 129 -24.04 22.25 -4.33
C VAL A 129 -24.95 22.85 -5.43
N GLU A 130 -24.89 24.15 -5.64
CA GLU A 130 -25.69 24.86 -6.65
C GLU A 130 -25.35 24.46 -8.10
N GLU A 131 -24.08 24.07 -8.34
CA GLU A 131 -23.59 23.60 -9.64
C GLU A 131 -23.84 22.10 -9.90
N SER A 132 -24.33 21.36 -8.90
CA SER A 132 -24.48 19.91 -8.94
C SER A 132 -25.93 19.48 -9.20
N HIS A 133 -26.11 18.23 -9.63
CA HIS A 133 -27.40 17.61 -9.86
C HIS A 133 -27.71 16.57 -8.77
N ASP A 134 -28.99 16.33 -8.56
CA ASP A 134 -29.45 15.32 -7.59
C ASP A 134 -28.84 13.94 -7.89
N GLY A 135 -28.27 13.30 -6.87
CA GLY A 135 -27.57 12.01 -6.99
C GLY A 135 -26.08 12.09 -7.37
N ASP A 136 -25.54 13.29 -7.65
CA ASP A 136 -24.12 13.43 -8.01
C ASP A 136 -23.19 12.94 -6.88
N THR A 137 -22.12 12.25 -7.28
CA THR A 137 -20.98 11.91 -6.43
C THR A 137 -19.78 12.78 -6.83
N ILE A 138 -19.22 13.51 -5.88
CA ILE A 138 -18.27 14.59 -6.10
C ILE A 138 -16.94 14.27 -5.40
N LEU A 139 -15.84 14.38 -6.13
CA LEU A 139 -14.49 14.32 -5.58
C LEU A 139 -14.02 15.74 -5.22
N LEU A 140 -13.51 15.93 -4.01
CA LEU A 140 -12.83 17.14 -3.56
C LEU A 140 -11.37 16.83 -3.25
N VAL A 141 -10.42 17.53 -3.87
CA VAL A 141 -8.99 17.36 -3.54
C VAL A 141 -8.45 18.65 -2.97
N SER A 142 -8.00 18.59 -1.71
CA SER A 142 -7.61 19.80 -0.97
C SER A 142 -6.50 19.48 0.06
N HIS A 143 -6.58 19.99 1.29
CA HIS A 143 -5.48 20.08 2.24
C HIS A 143 -5.84 19.58 3.64
N GLY A 144 -4.81 19.48 4.51
CA GLY A 144 -4.96 18.88 5.83
C GLY A 144 -5.72 19.74 6.83
N ALA A 145 -5.34 21.00 7.01
CA ALA A 145 -6.05 21.88 7.93
C ALA A 145 -7.46 22.19 7.41
N TYR A 146 -7.63 22.34 6.10
CA TYR A 146 -8.95 22.47 5.49
C TYR A 146 -9.86 21.31 5.87
N ALA A 147 -9.39 20.07 5.71
CA ALA A 147 -10.15 18.86 6.06
C ALA A 147 -10.57 18.81 7.52
N VAL A 148 -9.63 19.12 8.45
CA VAL A 148 -9.94 19.12 9.88
C VAL A 148 -10.94 20.23 10.24
N ARG A 149 -10.78 21.39 9.65
CA ARG A 149 -11.69 22.54 9.92
C ARG A 149 -13.10 22.34 9.37
N ILE A 150 -13.28 21.63 8.26
CA ILE A 150 -14.64 21.35 7.77
C ILE A 150 -15.42 20.42 8.71
N LEU A 151 -14.74 19.60 9.54
CA LEU A 151 -15.39 18.79 10.57
C LEU A 151 -16.20 19.68 11.55
N GLU A 152 -15.60 20.79 11.98
CA GLU A 152 -16.26 21.77 12.83
C GLU A 152 -17.29 22.61 12.06
N ILE A 153 -16.89 23.16 10.89
CA ILE A 153 -17.64 24.19 10.15
C ILE A 153 -18.92 23.62 9.54
N LEU A 154 -18.89 22.40 9.01
CA LEU A 154 -20.02 21.78 8.31
C LEU A 154 -20.79 20.79 9.20
N PHE A 155 -20.10 20.11 10.13
CA PHE A 155 -20.71 19.00 10.88
C PHE A 155 -20.80 19.28 12.39
N GLY A 156 -20.29 20.41 12.88
CA GLY A 156 -20.31 20.77 14.31
C GLY A 156 -19.48 19.87 15.22
N VAL A 157 -18.47 19.17 14.67
CA VAL A 157 -17.57 18.31 15.46
C VAL A 157 -16.72 19.18 16.38
N ASN A 158 -16.66 18.84 17.68
CA ASN A 158 -15.73 19.47 18.60
C ASN A 158 -14.30 19.06 18.26
N LEU A 159 -13.46 20.01 17.85
CA LEU A 159 -12.09 19.72 17.41
C LEU A 159 -11.16 19.28 18.55
N ASP A 160 -11.36 19.77 19.79
CA ASP A 160 -10.54 19.34 20.92
C ASP A 160 -10.80 17.86 21.23
N ASP A 161 -12.06 17.44 21.23
CA ASP A 161 -12.44 16.04 21.41
C ASP A 161 -11.90 15.17 20.27
N TYR A 162 -11.98 15.66 19.02
CA TYR A 162 -11.44 14.96 17.85
C TYR A 162 -9.92 14.77 17.93
N VAL A 163 -9.20 15.83 18.29
CA VAL A 163 -7.73 15.81 18.48
C VAL A 163 -7.34 14.84 19.58
N ASN A 164 -8.06 14.84 20.71
CA ASN A 164 -7.78 13.93 21.83
C ASN A 164 -8.02 12.47 21.45
N ARG A 165 -9.12 12.16 20.78
CA ARG A 165 -9.37 10.80 20.25
C ARG A 165 -8.27 10.32 19.30
N CYS A 166 -7.84 11.18 18.37
CA CYS A 166 -6.75 10.83 17.43
C CYS A 166 -5.44 10.57 18.18
N LYS A 167 -5.11 11.35 19.21
CA LYS A 167 -3.91 11.13 20.03
C LYS A 167 -3.97 9.82 20.81
N GLU A 168 -5.11 9.50 21.43
CA GLU A 168 -5.32 8.24 22.17
C GLU A 168 -5.19 7.02 21.25
N GLN A 169 -5.64 7.14 19.99
CA GLN A 169 -5.58 6.10 18.98
C GLN A 169 -4.25 6.09 18.20
N ASN A 170 -3.31 6.97 18.53
CA ASN A 170 -2.04 7.17 17.80
C ASN A 170 -2.22 7.34 16.28
N ARG A 171 -3.24 8.08 15.87
CA ARG A 171 -3.57 8.34 14.46
C ARG A 171 -3.42 9.81 14.08
N TRP A 172 -3.18 10.07 12.81
CA TRP A 172 -3.14 11.42 12.25
C TRP A 172 -4.54 12.02 12.19
N LEU A 173 -4.66 13.33 12.45
CA LEU A 173 -5.92 14.07 12.26
C LEU A 173 -6.43 13.97 10.82
N MET A 174 -5.53 14.07 9.86
CA MET A 174 -5.77 13.89 8.43
C MET A 174 -4.45 13.47 7.79
N PRO A 175 -4.23 12.18 7.48
CA PRO A 175 -2.99 11.71 6.84
C PRO A 175 -2.84 12.28 5.43
N ASN A 176 -1.62 12.23 4.85
CA ASN A 176 -1.47 12.51 3.42
C ASN A 176 -2.31 11.50 2.63
N THR A 177 -2.99 11.95 1.58
CA THR A 177 -4.02 11.19 0.85
C THR A 177 -5.14 10.58 1.70
N GLY A 178 -5.26 11.02 2.96
CA GLY A 178 -6.40 10.66 3.80
C GLY A 178 -7.72 11.12 3.18
N MET A 179 -8.77 10.39 3.47
CA MET A 179 -10.10 10.59 2.92
C MET A 179 -11.10 10.82 4.03
N LEU A 180 -12.05 11.70 3.81
CA LEU A 180 -13.26 11.79 4.61
C LEU A 180 -14.47 11.79 3.67
N MET A 181 -15.58 11.20 4.07
CA MET A 181 -16.79 11.13 3.27
C MET A 181 -17.95 11.77 4.00
N PHE A 182 -18.78 12.46 3.24
CA PHE A 182 -19.98 13.13 3.76
C PHE A 182 -21.02 13.27 2.64
N HIS A 183 -22.24 13.56 3.02
CA HIS A 183 -23.30 13.84 2.07
C HIS A 183 -24.00 15.17 2.39
N TYR A 184 -24.65 15.73 1.37
CA TYR A 184 -25.56 16.86 1.48
C TYR A 184 -26.96 16.37 1.22
N LYS A 185 -27.88 16.73 2.09
CA LYS A 185 -29.27 16.39 1.94
C LYS A 185 -30.19 17.49 2.54
N ASP A 186 -31.17 17.91 1.81
CA ASP A 186 -32.24 18.83 2.25
C ASP A 186 -31.73 20.13 2.90
N GLY A 187 -30.59 20.66 2.42
CA GLY A 187 -30.02 21.92 2.91
C GLY A 187 -28.89 21.79 3.92
N GLU A 188 -28.57 20.57 4.36
CA GLU A 188 -27.61 20.32 5.41
C GLU A 188 -26.51 19.31 4.97
N PHE A 189 -25.33 19.40 5.58
CA PHE A 189 -24.23 18.46 5.40
C PHE A 189 -24.17 17.49 6.56
N PHE A 190 -23.96 16.21 6.26
CA PHE A 190 -23.86 15.12 7.23
C PHE A 190 -22.55 14.36 7.04
N LEU A 191 -21.80 14.15 8.11
CA LEU A 191 -20.57 13.38 8.10
C LEU A 191 -20.87 11.88 8.06
N ASP A 192 -20.38 11.17 7.05
CA ASP A 192 -20.54 9.73 6.92
C ASP A 192 -19.31 8.97 7.48
N GLN A 193 -18.10 9.53 7.25
CA GLN A 193 -16.84 8.94 7.68
C GLN A 193 -15.85 10.04 8.07
N GLU A 194 -15.36 10.01 9.31
CA GLU A 194 -14.20 10.80 9.75
C GLU A 194 -12.95 10.45 8.92
N PRO A 195 -11.91 11.31 8.90
CA PRO A 195 -10.70 11.05 8.14
C PRO A 195 -10.08 9.68 8.40
N ILE A 196 -9.87 8.92 7.35
CA ILE A 196 -9.23 7.59 7.33
C ILE A 196 -8.15 7.54 6.25
N ASP A 197 -7.22 6.62 6.35
CA ASP A 197 -6.28 6.35 5.27
C ASP A 197 -6.88 5.39 4.21
N VAL A 198 -6.14 5.18 3.11
CA VAL A 198 -6.59 4.34 2.00
C VAL A 198 -6.77 2.88 2.39
N ASN A 199 -6.03 2.40 3.39
CA ASN A 199 -6.11 1.02 3.84
C ASN A 199 -7.36 0.80 4.68
N GLU A 200 -7.64 1.72 5.62
CA GLU A 200 -8.89 1.74 6.38
C GLU A 200 -10.10 1.84 5.42
N TYR A 201 -10.01 2.71 4.37
CA TYR A 201 -11.06 2.82 3.36
C TYR A 201 -11.33 1.48 2.65
N ARG A 202 -10.26 0.78 2.21
CA ARG A 202 -10.42 -0.53 1.57
C ARG A 202 -11.05 -1.55 2.50
N GLN A 203 -10.65 -1.57 3.78
CA GLN A 203 -11.25 -2.46 4.77
C GLN A 203 -12.76 -2.24 4.96
N LEU A 204 -13.18 -0.97 5.00
CA LEU A 204 -14.56 -0.63 5.29
C LEU A 204 -15.49 -0.75 4.07
N TYR A 205 -15.01 -0.35 2.89
CA TYR A 205 -15.85 -0.17 1.72
C TYR A 205 -15.60 -1.18 0.59
N HIS A 206 -14.45 -1.85 0.60
CA HIS A 206 -14.07 -2.87 -0.39
C HIS A 206 -13.40 -4.07 0.27
N PRO A 207 -14.01 -4.67 1.29
CA PRO A 207 -13.45 -5.87 1.88
C PRO A 207 -13.47 -6.97 0.81
N LYS A 208 -12.30 -7.41 0.40
CA LYS A 208 -12.15 -8.58 -0.46
C LYS A 208 -11.15 -9.54 0.13
N THR A 209 -11.40 -10.81 -0.08
CA THR A 209 -10.59 -11.92 0.38
C THR A 209 -9.92 -12.57 -0.82
N ILE A 210 -8.62 -12.78 -0.76
CA ILE A 210 -7.84 -13.46 -1.79
C ILE A 210 -7.06 -14.58 -1.12
N ASP A 211 -7.25 -15.81 -1.60
CA ASP A 211 -6.43 -16.94 -1.18
C ASP A 211 -5.13 -16.98 -1.98
N ILE A 212 -4.01 -17.10 -1.28
CA ILE A 212 -2.68 -17.05 -1.86
C ILE A 212 -1.93 -18.34 -1.54
N TYR A 213 -1.55 -19.05 -2.59
CA TYR A 213 -0.66 -20.17 -2.51
C TYR A 213 0.74 -19.72 -2.91
N LEU A 214 1.74 -19.99 -2.06
CA LEU A 214 3.13 -19.71 -2.37
C LEU A 214 3.89 -21.04 -2.41
N MET A 215 4.50 -21.34 -3.54
CA MET A 215 5.25 -22.55 -3.77
C MET A 215 6.73 -22.23 -4.05
N ARG A 216 7.64 -22.99 -3.45
CA ARG A 216 9.06 -22.97 -3.79
C ARG A 216 9.29 -23.77 -5.06
N HIS A 217 10.27 -23.38 -5.87
CA HIS A 217 10.72 -24.16 -7.03
C HIS A 217 11.22 -25.57 -6.64
N GLY A 218 11.22 -26.50 -7.60
CA GLY A 218 11.74 -27.88 -7.44
C GLY A 218 13.25 -27.92 -7.18
N GLU A 219 13.75 -29.08 -6.74
CA GLU A 219 15.16 -29.28 -6.46
C GLU A 219 16.03 -28.96 -7.68
N THR A 220 17.13 -28.21 -7.46
CA THR A 220 18.09 -27.83 -8.48
C THR A 220 19.47 -28.47 -8.22
N ARG A 221 20.36 -28.41 -9.22
CA ARG A 221 21.74 -28.86 -9.03
C ARG A 221 22.46 -28.10 -7.91
N PHE A 222 22.21 -26.79 -7.75
CA PHE A 222 22.81 -26.00 -6.66
C PHE A 222 22.25 -26.39 -5.29
N ASN A 223 20.99 -26.83 -5.20
CA ASN A 223 20.47 -27.40 -3.94
C ASN A 223 21.27 -28.63 -3.51
N ILE A 224 21.55 -29.60 -4.42
CA ILE A 224 22.36 -30.78 -4.13
C ILE A 224 23.79 -30.41 -3.74
N GLN A 225 24.31 -29.33 -4.35
CA GLN A 225 25.69 -28.88 -4.08
C GLN A 225 25.78 -27.94 -2.88
N GLU A 226 24.69 -27.70 -2.18
CA GLU A 226 24.60 -26.76 -1.05
C GLU A 226 25.12 -25.35 -1.38
N ARG A 227 24.80 -24.83 -2.59
CA ARG A 227 25.27 -23.53 -3.05
C ARG A 227 24.15 -22.49 -2.94
N MET A 228 24.54 -21.27 -2.60
CA MET A 228 23.67 -20.09 -2.63
C MET A 228 23.33 -19.76 -4.09
N GLN A 229 22.04 -19.72 -4.41
CA GLN A 229 21.61 -19.41 -5.77
C GLN A 229 21.34 -17.92 -5.95
N GLY A 230 20.46 -17.36 -5.13
CA GLY A 230 20.06 -15.95 -5.27
C GLY A 230 19.49 -15.65 -6.66
N ARG A 231 20.12 -14.70 -7.34
CA ARG A 231 19.81 -14.31 -8.74
C ARG A 231 20.49 -15.20 -9.77
N CYS A 232 21.54 -15.92 -9.41
CA CYS A 232 22.12 -16.98 -10.23
C CYS A 232 21.12 -18.12 -10.39
N ASP A 233 21.26 -18.88 -11.46
CA ASP A 233 20.34 -19.97 -11.76
C ASP A 233 21.06 -21.32 -11.94
N SER A 234 20.31 -22.38 -11.76
CA SER A 234 20.76 -23.75 -11.93
C SER A 234 19.55 -24.60 -12.30
N PRO A 235 19.69 -25.52 -13.28
CA PRO A 235 18.55 -26.29 -13.77
C PRO A 235 17.98 -27.22 -12.70
N LEU A 236 16.68 -27.54 -12.84
CA LEU A 236 16.03 -28.58 -12.06
C LEU A 236 16.74 -29.93 -12.22
N THR A 237 16.75 -30.72 -11.16
CA THR A 237 17.13 -32.14 -11.23
C THR A 237 15.96 -33.00 -11.70
N GLU A 238 16.23 -34.27 -12.05
CA GLU A 238 15.12 -35.21 -12.32
C GLU A 238 14.17 -35.33 -11.13
N LYS A 239 14.71 -35.29 -9.91
CA LYS A 239 13.94 -35.27 -8.67
C LYS A 239 13.12 -33.97 -8.57
N GLY A 240 13.69 -32.81 -8.85
CA GLY A 240 12.97 -31.52 -8.84
C GLY A 240 11.82 -31.47 -9.85
N ILE A 241 12.00 -32.09 -11.03
CA ILE A 241 10.94 -32.24 -12.03
C ILE A 241 9.82 -33.15 -11.48
N GLN A 242 10.19 -34.24 -10.80
CA GLN A 242 9.21 -35.14 -10.19
C GLN A 242 8.45 -34.47 -9.03
N GLU A 243 9.16 -33.71 -8.17
CA GLU A 243 8.55 -32.90 -7.11
C GLU A 243 7.55 -31.89 -7.67
N ALA A 244 7.87 -31.23 -8.79
CA ALA A 244 6.97 -30.29 -9.46
C ALA A 244 5.71 -31.00 -10.00
N LYS A 245 5.81 -32.21 -10.53
CA LYS A 245 4.65 -33.00 -10.98
C LYS A 245 3.74 -33.40 -9.81
N GLU A 246 4.33 -33.79 -8.69
CA GLU A 246 3.59 -34.16 -7.48
C GLU A 246 2.85 -32.94 -6.89
N ALA A 247 3.50 -31.78 -6.88
CA ALA A 247 2.87 -30.53 -6.47
C ALA A 247 1.74 -30.14 -7.43
N ALA A 248 1.93 -30.29 -8.75
CA ALA A 248 0.91 -30.05 -9.75
C ALA A 248 -0.33 -30.92 -9.53
N GLU A 249 -0.15 -32.21 -9.20
CA GLU A 249 -1.24 -33.12 -8.90
C GLU A 249 -1.99 -32.73 -7.62
N LYS A 250 -1.30 -32.24 -6.59
CA LYS A 250 -1.94 -31.72 -5.37
C LYS A 250 -2.76 -30.45 -5.61
N LEU A 251 -2.34 -29.62 -6.54
CA LEU A 251 -2.98 -28.33 -6.86
C LEU A 251 -4.06 -28.42 -7.94
N LYS A 252 -4.20 -29.53 -8.66
CA LYS A 252 -5.01 -29.66 -9.88
C LYS A 252 -6.48 -29.23 -9.74
N ASP A 253 -7.05 -29.43 -8.55
CA ASP A 253 -8.46 -29.12 -8.27
C ASP A 253 -8.67 -27.68 -7.78
N ILE A 254 -7.60 -26.91 -7.59
CA ILE A 254 -7.65 -25.51 -7.19
C ILE A 254 -7.70 -24.64 -8.45
N HIS A 255 -8.67 -23.75 -8.55
CA HIS A 255 -8.75 -22.80 -9.66
C HIS A 255 -7.94 -21.54 -9.34
N PHE A 256 -6.81 -21.35 -10.04
CA PHE A 256 -6.02 -20.12 -9.93
C PHE A 256 -6.44 -19.10 -11.00
N SER A 257 -6.86 -17.89 -10.56
CA SER A 257 -7.15 -16.77 -11.47
C SER A 257 -5.88 -16.23 -12.14
N THR A 258 -4.76 -16.31 -11.44
CA THR A 258 -3.43 -15.92 -11.95
C THR A 258 -2.33 -16.73 -11.27
N ILE A 259 -1.31 -17.09 -12.04
CA ILE A 259 -0.05 -17.68 -11.56
C ILE A 259 1.05 -16.64 -11.72
N TYR A 260 1.55 -16.10 -10.62
CA TYR A 260 2.73 -15.24 -10.60
C TYR A 260 3.99 -16.08 -10.51
N VAL A 261 4.94 -15.83 -11.39
CA VAL A 261 6.15 -16.65 -11.50
C VAL A 261 7.39 -15.77 -11.40
N SER A 262 8.33 -16.15 -10.56
CA SER A 262 9.66 -15.55 -10.55
C SER A 262 10.32 -15.66 -11.93
N THR A 263 11.09 -14.66 -12.31
CA THR A 263 11.79 -14.66 -13.61
C THR A 263 12.98 -15.64 -13.67
N SER A 264 13.36 -16.29 -12.57
CA SER A 264 14.40 -17.32 -12.54
C SER A 264 13.97 -18.59 -13.29
N GLU A 265 14.89 -19.22 -14.04
CA GLU A 265 14.57 -20.38 -14.90
C GLU A 265 13.99 -21.53 -14.08
N ARG A 266 14.62 -21.88 -12.93
CA ARG A 266 14.12 -22.94 -12.03
C ARG A 266 12.67 -22.73 -11.57
N ALA A 267 12.25 -21.49 -11.35
CA ALA A 267 10.86 -21.19 -10.96
C ALA A 267 9.92 -21.26 -12.16
N ARG A 268 10.38 -20.83 -13.35
CA ARG A 268 9.63 -20.94 -14.60
C ARG A 268 9.39 -22.40 -14.98
N ASP A 269 10.45 -23.23 -14.96
CA ASP A 269 10.35 -24.65 -15.29
C ASP A 269 9.39 -25.37 -14.33
N THR A 270 9.45 -25.04 -13.03
CA THR A 270 8.51 -25.55 -12.03
C THR A 270 7.08 -25.11 -12.34
N ALA A 271 6.88 -23.81 -12.65
CA ALA A 271 5.58 -23.25 -12.95
C ALA A 271 4.97 -23.82 -14.25
N GLU A 272 5.76 -24.09 -15.28
CA GLU A 272 5.31 -24.72 -16.52
C GLU A 272 4.73 -26.11 -16.31
N ILE A 273 5.31 -26.89 -15.38
CA ILE A 273 4.79 -28.21 -15.01
C ILE A 273 3.44 -28.06 -14.28
N VAL A 274 3.35 -27.13 -13.32
CA VAL A 274 2.11 -26.90 -12.57
C VAL A 274 1.01 -26.34 -13.47
N ALA A 275 1.34 -25.42 -14.36
CA ALA A 275 0.40 -24.75 -15.24
C ALA A 275 -0.30 -25.70 -16.25
N GLN A 276 0.19 -26.93 -16.43
CA GLN A 276 -0.48 -27.93 -17.30
C GLN A 276 -1.92 -28.23 -16.84
N TYR A 277 -2.21 -28.10 -15.56
CA TYR A 277 -3.55 -28.28 -14.99
C TYR A 277 -4.34 -26.96 -14.85
N HIS A 278 -3.68 -25.82 -15.09
CA HIS A 278 -4.24 -24.49 -14.82
C HIS A 278 -4.16 -23.61 -16.08
N PRO A 279 -5.09 -23.74 -17.03
CA PRO A 279 -5.16 -22.85 -18.17
C PRO A 279 -5.59 -21.45 -17.71
N GLY A 280 -4.65 -20.59 -17.40
CA GLY A 280 -4.92 -19.27 -16.85
C GLY A 280 -3.85 -18.25 -17.20
N ASN A 281 -3.95 -17.07 -16.59
CA ASN A 281 -3.01 -15.99 -16.79
C ASN A 281 -1.71 -16.26 -16.01
N ILE A 282 -0.59 -16.27 -16.73
CA ILE A 282 0.75 -16.39 -16.12
C ILE A 282 1.44 -15.03 -16.22
N VAL A 283 1.89 -14.52 -15.07
CA VAL A 283 2.57 -13.23 -14.95
C VAL A 283 3.98 -13.43 -14.42
N TYR A 284 4.99 -13.16 -15.25
CA TYR A 284 6.39 -13.19 -14.84
C TYR A 284 6.78 -11.89 -14.17
N THR A 285 7.33 -11.97 -12.95
CA THR A 285 7.70 -10.77 -12.19
C THR A 285 8.99 -10.93 -11.40
N LYS A 286 9.81 -9.87 -11.38
CA LYS A 286 11.01 -9.79 -10.53
C LYS A 286 10.68 -9.56 -9.04
N LYS A 287 9.46 -9.16 -8.72
CA LYS A 287 9.05 -8.86 -7.33
C LYS A 287 9.10 -10.08 -6.42
N ILE A 288 8.96 -11.30 -6.96
CA ILE A 288 9.01 -12.57 -6.22
C ILE A 288 10.26 -13.41 -6.51
N CYS A 289 11.33 -12.78 -7.04
CA CYS A 289 12.61 -13.45 -7.18
C CYS A 289 13.25 -13.74 -5.82
N GLU A 290 14.19 -14.69 -5.79
CA GLU A 290 14.95 -14.98 -4.58
C GLU A 290 15.70 -13.74 -4.07
N VAL A 291 16.07 -13.73 -2.82
CA VAL A 291 16.98 -12.73 -2.25
C VAL A 291 18.26 -12.71 -3.05
N SER A 292 18.77 -11.53 -3.38
CA SER A 292 20.10 -11.42 -4.00
C SER A 292 21.17 -11.54 -2.92
N TYR A 293 22.08 -12.49 -3.11
CA TYR A 293 23.22 -12.70 -2.22
C TYR A 293 24.50 -12.01 -2.71
N GLY A 294 24.43 -11.24 -3.80
CA GLY A 294 25.55 -10.49 -4.36
C GLY A 294 26.74 -11.40 -4.71
N ASP A 295 27.93 -11.02 -4.27
CA ASP A 295 29.18 -11.75 -4.55
C ASP A 295 29.25 -13.15 -3.91
N LEU A 296 28.30 -13.52 -3.06
CA LEU A 296 28.24 -14.84 -2.44
C LEU A 296 27.50 -15.88 -3.31
N GLU A 297 26.86 -15.46 -4.39
CA GLU A 297 26.14 -16.36 -5.28
C GLU A 297 27.08 -17.39 -5.93
N GLY A 298 26.66 -18.64 -5.93
CA GLY A 298 27.47 -19.78 -6.42
C GLY A 298 28.44 -20.39 -5.41
N LEU A 299 28.75 -19.71 -4.30
CA LEU A 299 29.53 -20.31 -3.19
C LEU A 299 28.68 -21.32 -2.43
N THR A 300 29.31 -22.29 -1.75
CA THR A 300 28.61 -23.15 -0.80
C THR A 300 28.16 -22.32 0.42
N PHE A 301 27.09 -22.72 1.10
CA PHE A 301 26.63 -22.03 2.33
C PHE A 301 27.76 -21.88 3.36
N LYS A 302 28.60 -22.91 3.50
CA LYS A 302 29.72 -22.90 4.43
C LYS A 302 30.83 -21.91 4.06
N GLU A 303 31.08 -21.72 2.77
CA GLU A 303 32.05 -20.73 2.27
C GLU A 303 31.54 -19.32 2.38
N ALA A 304 30.25 -19.14 2.04
CA ALA A 304 29.57 -17.82 1.97
C ALA A 304 29.29 -17.25 3.35
N ASP A 305 28.77 -18.06 4.27
CA ASP A 305 28.34 -17.63 5.61
C ASP A 305 28.63 -18.69 6.67
N PRO A 306 29.90 -18.84 7.06
CA PRO A 306 30.31 -19.86 8.05
C PRO A 306 29.62 -19.73 9.42
N SER A 307 29.12 -18.52 9.75
CA SER A 307 28.43 -18.22 11.01
C SER A 307 26.90 -18.35 10.91
N SER A 308 26.39 -18.53 9.72
CA SER A 308 24.95 -18.45 9.37
C SER A 308 24.25 -17.14 9.78
N LYS A 309 25.02 -16.13 10.13
CA LYS A 309 24.49 -14.85 10.61
C LYS A 309 23.80 -14.08 9.49
N ARG A 310 24.43 -13.96 8.31
CA ARG A 310 23.87 -13.26 7.15
C ARG A 310 22.58 -13.93 6.66
N PHE A 311 22.58 -15.26 6.64
CA PHE A 311 21.43 -16.05 6.25
C PHE A 311 20.22 -15.78 7.18
N MET A 312 20.46 -15.75 8.50
CA MET A 312 19.39 -15.51 9.47
C MET A 312 18.87 -14.07 9.41
N ASP A 313 19.76 -13.09 9.25
CA ASP A 313 19.40 -11.67 9.25
C ASP A 313 19.02 -11.13 7.86
N THR A 314 19.20 -11.92 6.78
CA THR A 314 19.03 -11.48 5.37
C THR A 314 19.81 -10.18 5.10
N HIS A 315 21.10 -10.17 5.45
CA HIS A 315 21.97 -9.01 5.37
C HIS A 315 23.07 -9.22 4.33
N TYR A 316 22.86 -8.74 3.11
CA TYR A 316 23.75 -8.97 1.97
C TYR A 316 24.17 -7.68 1.24
N GLY A 317 23.80 -6.50 1.72
CA GLY A 317 24.13 -5.23 1.07
C GLY A 317 25.62 -4.91 0.99
N ASP A 318 26.41 -5.32 1.99
CA ASP A 318 27.86 -5.13 2.03
C ASP A 318 28.63 -6.00 1.01
N VAL A 319 27.97 -7.00 0.41
CA VAL A 319 28.49 -7.87 -0.66
C VAL A 319 27.71 -7.69 -1.96
N GLY A 320 27.06 -6.56 -2.14
CA GLY A 320 26.33 -6.21 -3.37
C GLY A 320 24.98 -6.93 -3.55
N GLY A 321 24.47 -7.59 -2.49
CA GLY A 321 23.16 -8.23 -2.48
C GLY A 321 22.03 -7.33 -1.94
N GLU A 322 20.88 -7.92 -1.65
CA GLU A 322 19.73 -7.21 -1.08
C GLU A 322 19.79 -7.16 0.45
N GLU A 323 19.34 -6.05 1.02
CA GLU A 323 19.04 -5.95 2.44
C GLU A 323 17.62 -6.44 2.72
N HIS A 324 17.39 -6.90 3.96
CA HIS A 324 16.07 -7.35 4.41
C HIS A 324 14.95 -6.32 4.10
N SER A 325 15.24 -5.03 4.30
CA SER A 325 14.29 -3.94 4.02
C SER A 325 13.91 -3.84 2.54
N ASP A 326 14.81 -4.19 1.62
CA ASP A 326 14.52 -4.10 0.17
C ASP A 326 13.66 -5.28 -0.27
N VAL A 327 13.92 -6.47 0.28
CA VAL A 327 13.07 -7.65 0.06
C VAL A 327 11.66 -7.40 0.62
N THR A 328 11.56 -6.85 1.83
CA THR A 328 10.28 -6.49 2.47
C THR A 328 9.48 -5.50 1.63
N LYS A 329 10.10 -4.45 1.07
CA LYS A 329 9.43 -3.48 0.19
C LYS A 329 8.83 -4.15 -1.05
N ARG A 330 9.58 -5.05 -1.72
CA ARG A 330 9.04 -5.72 -2.91
C ARG A 330 7.98 -6.76 -2.58
N ILE A 331 8.01 -7.36 -1.37
CA ILE A 331 6.93 -8.21 -0.86
C ILE A 331 5.64 -7.38 -0.75
N TYR A 332 5.65 -6.27 0.00
CA TYR A 332 4.46 -5.42 0.09
C TYR A 332 3.98 -4.90 -1.27
N SER A 333 4.91 -4.59 -2.19
CA SER A 333 4.56 -4.15 -3.54
C SER A 333 3.83 -5.22 -4.37
N ILE A 334 4.22 -6.50 -4.31
CA ILE A 334 3.52 -7.55 -5.04
C ILE A 334 2.18 -7.89 -4.41
N PHE A 335 2.08 -7.92 -3.07
CA PHE A 335 0.81 -8.20 -2.40
C PHE A 335 -0.20 -7.06 -2.62
N GLN A 336 0.26 -5.80 -2.65
CA GLN A 336 -0.59 -4.68 -3.01
C GLN A 336 -1.09 -4.78 -4.46
N GLU A 337 -0.21 -5.13 -5.41
CA GLU A 337 -0.59 -5.36 -6.81
C GLU A 337 -1.65 -6.47 -6.93
N ILE A 338 -1.45 -7.60 -6.25
CA ILE A 338 -2.42 -8.70 -6.21
C ILE A 338 -3.76 -8.19 -5.66
N TYR A 339 -3.74 -7.47 -4.53
CA TYR A 339 -4.97 -6.92 -3.95
C TYR A 339 -5.70 -6.00 -4.92
N ASP A 340 -4.99 -5.13 -5.63
CA ASP A 340 -5.58 -4.13 -6.53
C ASP A 340 -6.15 -4.74 -7.82
N THR A 341 -5.54 -5.81 -8.32
CA THR A 341 -5.87 -6.39 -9.64
C THR A 341 -6.84 -7.56 -9.61
N HIS A 342 -7.02 -8.22 -8.45
CA HIS A 342 -7.89 -9.39 -8.31
C HIS A 342 -9.25 -9.03 -7.69
N GLN A 343 -10.22 -9.93 -7.88
CA GLN A 343 -11.56 -9.79 -7.32
C GLN A 343 -11.67 -10.49 -5.96
N ASP A 344 -12.80 -10.27 -5.25
CA ASP A 344 -13.12 -11.02 -4.05
C ASP A 344 -13.25 -12.52 -4.36
N GLN A 345 -12.73 -13.37 -3.47
CA GLN A 345 -12.67 -14.83 -3.59
C GLN A 345 -11.72 -15.35 -4.70
N ASP A 346 -10.90 -14.49 -5.32
CA ASP A 346 -9.87 -14.98 -6.22
C ASP A 346 -8.82 -15.80 -5.46
N THR A 347 -8.27 -16.78 -6.16
CA THR A 347 -7.14 -17.58 -5.68
C THR A 347 -5.96 -17.40 -6.62
N VAL A 348 -4.78 -17.12 -6.08
CA VAL A 348 -3.54 -16.92 -6.87
C VAL A 348 -2.44 -17.88 -6.41
N LEU A 349 -1.59 -18.27 -7.35
CA LEU A 349 -0.38 -19.04 -7.06
C LEU A 349 0.85 -18.17 -7.30
N LEU A 350 1.79 -18.16 -6.36
CA LEU A 350 3.12 -17.57 -6.51
C LEU A 350 4.14 -18.70 -6.57
N VAL A 351 4.88 -18.84 -7.68
CA VAL A 351 6.01 -19.77 -7.79
C VAL A 351 7.30 -19.01 -7.59
N SER A 352 7.95 -19.27 -6.47
CA SER A 352 9.02 -18.42 -5.93
C SER A 352 10.14 -19.25 -5.29
N HIS A 353 10.74 -18.79 -4.18
CA HIS A 353 11.99 -19.28 -3.61
C HIS A 353 11.94 -19.39 -2.10
N GLY A 354 13.00 -19.99 -1.52
CA GLY A 354 13.05 -20.31 -0.11
C GLY A 354 13.20 -19.09 0.81
N ASP A 355 14.22 -18.25 0.58
CA ASP A 355 14.41 -17.06 1.42
C ASP A 355 13.36 -16.00 1.21
N PHE A 356 12.87 -15.83 -0.02
CA PHE A 356 11.72 -14.97 -0.27
C PHE A 356 10.51 -15.36 0.60
N TYR A 357 10.20 -16.66 0.70
CA TYR A 357 9.12 -17.15 1.56
C TYR A 357 9.38 -16.86 3.04
N LEU A 358 10.60 -17.10 3.53
CA LEU A 358 10.96 -16.83 4.93
C LEU A 358 10.80 -15.34 5.28
N VAL A 359 11.24 -14.44 4.38
CA VAL A 359 11.02 -12.99 4.56
C VAL A 359 9.52 -12.63 4.46
N CYS A 360 8.73 -13.33 3.62
CA CYS A 360 7.27 -13.15 3.63
C CYS A 360 6.66 -13.52 4.99
N LEU A 361 7.08 -14.63 5.60
CA LEU A 361 6.57 -15.03 6.91
C LEU A 361 6.89 -13.99 7.99
N GLU A 362 8.08 -13.42 7.96
CA GLU A 362 8.47 -12.39 8.91
C GLU A 362 7.70 -11.08 8.63
N ALA A 363 7.68 -10.61 7.38
CA ALA A 363 7.05 -9.34 7.01
C ALA A 363 5.53 -9.32 7.20
N LEU A 364 4.83 -10.43 6.92
CA LEU A 364 3.38 -10.50 6.92
C LEU A 364 2.80 -11.06 8.23
N PHE A 365 3.54 -11.91 8.92
CA PHE A 365 3.04 -12.64 10.11
C PHE A 365 3.91 -12.46 11.36
N GLY A 366 5.04 -11.76 11.26
CA GLY A 366 5.98 -11.56 12.38
C GLY A 366 6.72 -12.83 12.81
N LEU A 367 6.73 -13.89 11.99
CA LEU A 367 7.37 -15.16 12.26
C LEU A 367 8.86 -15.09 11.92
N LYS A 368 9.74 -15.22 12.89
CA LYS A 368 11.18 -15.14 12.67
C LYS A 368 11.76 -16.45 12.11
N LYS A 369 12.81 -16.33 11.31
CA LYS A 369 13.51 -17.49 10.74
C LYS A 369 13.96 -18.50 11.81
N GLU A 370 14.52 -18.00 12.91
CA GLU A 370 14.99 -18.83 14.02
C GLU A 370 13.90 -19.74 14.56
N ASP A 371 12.72 -19.18 14.80
CA ASP A 371 11.58 -19.92 15.34
C ASP A 371 11.09 -20.99 14.35
N ILE A 372 11.06 -20.66 13.05
CA ILE A 372 10.67 -21.57 11.97
C ILE A 372 11.67 -22.75 11.86
N PHE A 373 12.97 -22.48 11.91
CA PHE A 373 14.00 -23.51 11.84
C PHE A 373 14.02 -24.39 13.09
N GLN A 374 13.80 -23.81 14.26
CA GLN A 374 13.69 -24.58 15.50
C GLN A 374 12.50 -25.52 15.47
N GLU A 375 11.30 -25.02 15.12
CA GLU A 375 10.09 -25.83 14.99
C GLU A 375 10.26 -26.98 13.99
N ALA A 376 10.82 -26.68 12.81
CA ALA A 376 11.09 -27.70 11.79
C ALA A 376 12.09 -28.79 12.29
N SER A 377 13.11 -28.37 13.04
CA SER A 377 14.07 -29.31 13.64
C SER A 377 13.41 -30.23 14.68
N GLU A 378 12.52 -29.70 15.52
CA GLU A 378 11.76 -30.47 16.51
C GLU A 378 10.81 -31.49 15.85
N LEU A 379 10.24 -31.13 14.69
CA LEU A 379 9.37 -32.00 13.90
C LEU A 379 10.12 -32.95 12.97
N GLY A 380 11.42 -32.79 12.79
CA GLY A 380 12.24 -33.61 11.88
C GLY A 380 11.93 -33.38 10.40
N VAL A 381 11.45 -32.16 10.02
CA VAL A 381 11.09 -31.79 8.65
C VAL A 381 11.98 -30.66 8.13
N HIS A 382 12.01 -30.50 6.80
CA HIS A 382 12.69 -29.33 6.21
C HIS A 382 11.81 -28.08 6.33
N PRO A 383 12.33 -26.93 6.83
CA PRO A 383 11.52 -25.73 7.06
C PRO A 383 10.94 -25.14 5.77
N VAL A 384 11.61 -25.34 4.64
CA VAL A 384 11.21 -24.83 3.32
C VAL A 384 11.53 -25.89 2.25
N PRO A 385 10.74 -26.98 2.14
CA PRO A 385 11.01 -28.04 1.19
C PRO A 385 10.89 -27.56 -0.28
N ASN A 386 11.60 -28.23 -1.20
CA ASN A 386 11.43 -28.00 -2.63
C ASN A 386 10.02 -28.40 -3.05
N CYS A 387 9.39 -27.62 -3.93
CA CYS A 387 7.97 -27.70 -4.28
C CYS A 387 7.01 -27.66 -3.10
N GLY A 388 7.46 -27.33 -1.89
CA GLY A 388 6.62 -27.10 -0.73
C GLY A 388 5.65 -25.94 -0.99
N ILE A 389 4.43 -26.10 -0.45
CA ILE A 389 3.32 -25.16 -0.66
C ILE A 389 2.89 -24.59 0.68
N SER A 390 2.78 -23.27 0.73
CA SER A 390 2.16 -22.53 1.83
C SER A 390 0.85 -21.91 1.36
N HIS A 391 -0.14 -21.85 2.23
CA HIS A 391 -1.43 -21.21 1.95
C HIS A 391 -1.70 -20.14 2.99
N PHE A 392 -2.01 -18.95 2.55
CA PHE A 392 -2.46 -17.85 3.39
C PHE A 392 -3.55 -17.04 2.71
N ARG A 393 -4.28 -16.32 3.51
CA ARG A 393 -5.41 -15.49 3.09
C ARG A 393 -5.07 -14.03 3.30
N MET A 394 -5.37 -13.22 2.32
CA MET A 394 -5.19 -11.78 2.36
C MET A 394 -6.55 -11.09 2.34
N THR A 395 -6.74 -10.15 3.27
CA THR A 395 -7.84 -9.18 3.24
C THR A 395 -7.23 -7.81 3.39
N SER A 396 -7.68 -6.80 2.68
CA SER A 396 -7.19 -5.39 2.63
C SER A 396 -5.85 -5.06 3.32
N ASN A 397 -5.17 -5.53 4.16
CA ASN A 397 -3.85 -5.44 4.81
C ASN A 397 -3.71 -6.40 5.99
N GLN A 398 -4.64 -7.32 6.14
CA GLN A 398 -4.54 -8.38 7.11
C GLN A 398 -4.19 -9.66 6.37
N TYR A 399 -3.29 -10.41 6.96
CA TYR A 399 -2.85 -11.69 6.44
C TYR A 399 -3.11 -12.76 7.49
N GLU A 400 -3.71 -13.86 7.07
CA GLU A 400 -3.96 -15.03 7.89
C GLU A 400 -3.16 -16.20 7.33
N LEU A 401 -2.26 -16.77 8.12
CA LEU A 401 -1.52 -17.97 7.72
C LEU A 401 -2.39 -19.19 7.95
N ILE A 402 -2.86 -19.81 6.86
CA ILE A 402 -3.71 -21.00 6.90
C ILE A 402 -2.84 -22.25 7.05
N GLN A 403 -1.75 -22.32 6.27
CA GLN A 403 -0.83 -23.45 6.28
C GLN A 403 0.60 -22.98 6.00
N LYS A 404 1.55 -23.36 6.86
CA LYS A 404 2.98 -23.22 6.57
C LYS A 404 3.39 -24.13 5.41
N MET A 405 4.54 -23.80 4.80
CA MET A 405 5.07 -24.60 3.70
C MET A 405 5.32 -26.05 4.15
N SER A 406 4.75 -26.97 3.41
CA SER A 406 4.91 -28.42 3.61
C SER A 406 5.01 -29.13 2.26
N ASP A 407 5.52 -30.35 2.29
CA ASP A 407 5.62 -31.24 1.11
C ASP A 407 4.26 -31.60 0.53
#